data_28ea29fadbcbab7c616d48a916d9268d
#
_entry.id   28ea29fadbcbab7c616d48a916d9268d
#
_cell.length_a   1.000
_cell.length_b   1.000
_cell.length_c   1.000
_cell.angle_alpha   90.00
_cell.angle_beta   90.00
_cell.angle_gamma   90.00
#
_symmetry.space_group_name_H-M   'P 1'
#
loop_
_entity.id
_entity.type
_entity.pdbx_description
1 polymer ?
#
loop_
_entity_poly.entity_id
_entity_poly.type
_entity_poly.pdbx_seq_one_letter_code
_entity_poly.pdbx_strand_id
1 'polypeptide(L)'
;MSISVSQVTRKFGTQKALNEVSFEIASGEVVGFLGPNGAGKSTMMKIITGYLPQTSGKVMVCGLDVTDNTMEYRRKIGYLPEHNPLYLDMYVKEYLGHIASLYKLGRKSKKRVEEMIEMTGLTPESTKKISALSKGYRQRVGLAQALLPDPEVLILDEPTTGLDPNQIIEVRDLIKEVGKQKTVMLSTHIMQEVQAICENVIIINKGNIVANEKASSLTGASLRNKHEITCEFLTPVKKDIFDHLEGLIEVKSLTNTKYRIIASSDIRPTIFDRAVSHGQKIITLTQDQKSMEDVFRELTSNKK
;
A
#
# COMPACT_ATOMS: atom_id res chain seq x y z
N MET A 1 0.88 -20.08 4.18
CA MET A 1 -0.02 -19.01 3.68
C MET A 1 -0.71 -18.37 4.86
N SER A 2 -0.57 -17.04 5.03
CA SER A 2 -1.13 -16.35 6.18
C SER A 2 -2.56 -15.85 5.94
N ILE A 3 -2.86 -15.37 4.73
CA ILE A 3 -4.20 -14.90 4.36
C ILE A 3 -4.59 -15.52 3.02
N SER A 4 -5.80 -16.08 2.93
CA SER A 4 -6.40 -16.55 1.68
C SER A 4 -7.83 -16.02 1.58
N VAL A 5 -8.13 -15.33 0.48
CA VAL A 5 -9.42 -14.75 0.16
C VAL A 5 -9.89 -15.35 -1.15
N SER A 6 -11.05 -16.02 -1.14
CA SER A 6 -11.61 -16.74 -2.29
C SER A 6 -13.00 -16.25 -2.62
N GLN A 7 -13.18 -15.60 -3.77
CA GLN A 7 -14.44 -15.13 -4.35
C GLN A 7 -15.33 -14.34 -3.37
N VAL A 8 -14.72 -13.50 -2.55
CA VAL A 8 -15.41 -12.73 -1.52
C VAL A 8 -16.25 -11.61 -2.14
N THR A 9 -17.52 -11.66 -1.85
CA THR A 9 -18.49 -10.60 -2.19
C THR A 9 -19.06 -10.01 -0.92
N ARG A 10 -19.17 -8.68 -0.86
CA ARG A 10 -19.90 -7.96 0.18
C ARG A 10 -20.88 -6.98 -0.43
N LYS A 11 -22.16 -7.13 -0.07
CA LYS A 11 -23.25 -6.23 -0.48
C LYS A 11 -23.75 -5.41 0.70
N PHE A 12 -24.07 -4.14 0.45
CA PHE A 12 -24.83 -3.26 1.33
C PHE A 12 -26.08 -2.81 0.55
N GLY A 13 -27.21 -3.42 0.86
CA GLY A 13 -28.39 -3.28 0.02
C GLY A 13 -28.11 -3.73 -1.43
N THR A 14 -28.29 -2.84 -2.39
CA THR A 14 -28.03 -3.11 -3.82
C THR A 14 -26.58 -2.89 -4.23
N GLN A 15 -25.80 -2.15 -3.42
CA GLN A 15 -24.40 -1.81 -3.73
C GLN A 15 -23.46 -2.96 -3.37
N LYS A 16 -22.64 -3.41 -4.33
CA LYS A 16 -21.55 -4.33 -4.09
C LYS A 16 -20.30 -3.51 -3.69
N ALA A 17 -19.89 -3.60 -2.43
CA ALA A 17 -18.65 -3.01 -1.95
C ALA A 17 -17.42 -3.87 -2.31
N LEU A 18 -17.61 -5.20 -2.39
CA LEU A 18 -16.64 -6.17 -2.91
C LEU A 18 -17.36 -7.12 -3.85
N ASN A 19 -16.73 -7.49 -4.95
CA ASN A 19 -17.30 -8.32 -6.00
C ASN A 19 -16.32 -9.43 -6.41
N GLU A 20 -16.54 -10.65 -5.89
CA GLU A 20 -15.79 -11.86 -6.20
C GLU A 20 -14.26 -11.70 -6.05
N VAL A 21 -13.84 -10.98 -5.01
CA VAL A 21 -12.44 -10.68 -4.72
C VAL A 21 -11.70 -11.94 -4.31
N SER A 22 -10.55 -12.21 -4.96
CA SER A 22 -9.68 -13.34 -4.62
C SER A 22 -8.22 -12.90 -4.62
N PHE A 23 -7.48 -13.26 -3.57
CA PHE A 23 -6.03 -13.07 -3.45
C PHE A 23 -5.46 -13.90 -2.31
N GLU A 24 -4.15 -14.04 -2.30
CA GLU A 24 -3.41 -14.78 -1.30
C GLU A 24 -2.20 -13.97 -0.84
N ILE A 25 -1.86 -14.06 0.46
CA ILE A 25 -0.67 -13.45 1.04
C ILE A 25 0.12 -14.55 1.74
N ALA A 26 1.38 -14.71 1.37
CA ALA A 26 2.27 -15.68 1.98
C ALA A 26 2.69 -15.24 3.40
N SER A 27 3.26 -16.17 4.16
CA SER A 27 3.76 -15.85 5.51
C SER A 27 5.01 -14.99 5.43
N GLY A 28 5.06 -13.92 6.24
CA GLY A 28 6.20 -13.01 6.32
C GLY A 28 6.24 -11.96 5.21
N GLU A 29 5.19 -11.81 4.41
CA GLU A 29 5.10 -10.77 3.40
C GLU A 29 4.52 -9.46 3.96
N VAL A 30 5.02 -8.34 3.43
CA VAL A 30 4.43 -7.00 3.63
C VAL A 30 3.71 -6.59 2.36
N VAL A 31 2.38 -6.56 2.41
CA VAL A 31 1.53 -6.33 1.24
C VAL A 31 0.75 -5.03 1.37
N GLY A 32 0.84 -4.19 0.34
CA GLY A 32 0.04 -2.98 0.21
C GLY A 32 -1.31 -3.28 -0.46
N PHE A 33 -2.41 -2.91 0.18
CA PHE A 33 -3.75 -2.99 -0.38
C PHE A 33 -4.20 -1.59 -0.80
N LEU A 34 -4.00 -1.29 -2.08
CA LEU A 34 -4.05 0.05 -2.63
C LEU A 34 -5.36 0.29 -3.39
N GLY A 35 -5.93 1.47 -3.27
CA GLY A 35 -7.14 1.84 -4.01
C GLY A 35 -7.67 3.22 -3.63
N PRO A 36 -8.49 3.84 -4.49
CA PRO A 36 -9.12 5.12 -4.15
C PRO A 36 -10.09 4.97 -2.97
N ASN A 37 -10.53 6.11 -2.42
CA ASN A 37 -11.55 6.11 -1.38
C ASN A 37 -12.85 5.49 -1.92
N GLY A 38 -13.48 4.64 -1.08
CA GLY A 38 -14.66 3.88 -1.48
C GLY A 38 -14.41 2.66 -2.37
N ALA A 39 -13.16 2.31 -2.69
CA ALA A 39 -12.83 1.13 -3.51
C ALA A 39 -13.13 -0.23 -2.85
N GLY A 40 -13.33 -0.26 -1.50
CA GLY A 40 -13.59 -1.49 -0.75
C GLY A 40 -12.47 -1.89 0.22
N LYS A 41 -11.40 -1.08 0.36
CA LYS A 41 -10.23 -1.40 1.22
C LYS A 41 -10.64 -1.72 2.67
N SER A 42 -11.21 -0.77 3.39
CA SER A 42 -11.61 -0.97 4.79
C SER A 42 -12.70 -2.04 4.95
N THR A 43 -13.53 -2.26 3.92
CA THR A 43 -14.49 -3.36 3.91
C THR A 43 -13.77 -4.71 3.92
N MET A 44 -12.76 -4.90 3.07
CA MET A 44 -11.94 -6.11 3.05
C MET A 44 -11.19 -6.30 4.36
N MET A 45 -10.54 -5.25 4.90
CA MET A 45 -9.85 -5.31 6.20
C MET A 45 -10.79 -5.77 7.34
N LYS A 46 -12.01 -5.21 7.38
CA LYS A 46 -13.03 -5.59 8.38
C LYS A 46 -13.52 -7.02 8.21
N ILE A 47 -13.56 -7.55 6.99
CA ILE A 47 -13.90 -8.96 6.75
C ILE A 47 -12.77 -9.87 7.23
N ILE A 48 -11.52 -9.60 6.83
CA ILE A 48 -10.35 -10.38 7.25
C ILE A 48 -10.19 -10.39 8.77
N THR A 49 -10.57 -9.32 9.46
CA THR A 49 -10.50 -9.24 10.93
C THR A 49 -11.71 -9.85 11.64
N GLY A 50 -12.69 -10.37 10.90
CA GLY A 50 -13.93 -10.92 11.45
C GLY A 50 -14.88 -9.88 12.06
N TYR A 51 -14.62 -8.59 11.79
CA TYR A 51 -15.48 -7.49 12.26
C TYR A 51 -16.76 -7.35 11.42
N LEU A 52 -16.68 -7.72 10.14
CA LEU A 52 -17.79 -7.65 9.19
C LEU A 52 -17.91 -9.00 8.44
N PRO A 53 -19.09 -9.65 8.41
CA PRO A 53 -19.26 -10.86 7.62
C PRO A 53 -19.28 -10.56 6.12
N GLN A 54 -18.76 -11.46 5.30
CA GLN A 54 -18.95 -11.46 3.85
C GLN A 54 -20.38 -11.91 3.48
N THR A 55 -20.84 -11.52 2.28
CA THR A 55 -22.12 -12.00 1.74
C THR A 55 -21.96 -13.40 1.11
N SER A 56 -20.81 -13.64 0.45
CA SER A 56 -20.43 -14.93 -0.12
C SER A 56 -18.91 -15.01 -0.25
N GLY A 57 -18.39 -16.19 -0.55
CA GLY A 57 -16.96 -16.46 -0.62
C GLY A 57 -16.39 -16.91 0.72
N LYS A 58 -15.06 -17.13 0.77
CA LYS A 58 -14.36 -17.66 1.93
C LYS A 58 -13.12 -16.84 2.25
N VAL A 59 -12.85 -16.63 3.55
CA VAL A 59 -11.62 -16.00 4.05
C VAL A 59 -11.00 -16.89 5.10
N MET A 60 -9.70 -17.17 4.94
CA MET A 60 -8.90 -17.93 5.88
C MET A 60 -7.72 -17.09 6.35
N VAL A 61 -7.40 -17.13 7.63
CA VAL A 61 -6.19 -16.54 8.20
C VAL A 61 -5.48 -17.57 9.06
N CYS A 62 -4.21 -17.83 8.77
CA CYS A 62 -3.40 -18.86 9.43
C CYS A 62 -4.10 -20.23 9.49
N GLY A 63 -4.83 -20.58 8.42
CA GLY A 63 -5.57 -21.84 8.33
C GLY A 63 -6.94 -21.87 9.05
N LEU A 64 -7.33 -20.78 9.71
CA LEU A 64 -8.62 -20.65 10.43
C LEU A 64 -9.62 -19.89 9.57
N ASP A 65 -10.87 -20.33 9.54
CA ASP A 65 -11.95 -19.64 8.83
C ASP A 65 -12.41 -18.41 9.62
N VAL A 66 -12.55 -17.27 8.95
CA VAL A 66 -13.00 -16.03 9.60
C VAL A 66 -14.41 -16.15 10.19
N THR A 67 -15.25 -17.02 9.61
CA THR A 67 -16.62 -17.20 10.05
C THR A 67 -16.73 -17.85 11.42
N ASP A 68 -15.73 -18.63 11.84
CA ASP A 68 -15.67 -19.24 13.16
C ASP A 68 -15.46 -18.20 14.25
N ASN A 69 -14.80 -17.08 13.93
CA ASN A 69 -14.60 -15.88 14.77
C ASN A 69 -14.27 -16.21 16.26
N THR A 70 -13.44 -17.23 16.46
CA THR A 70 -13.04 -17.72 17.77
C THR A 70 -12.00 -16.81 18.42
N MET A 71 -11.77 -16.96 19.73
CA MET A 71 -10.66 -16.28 20.41
C MET A 71 -9.30 -16.71 19.88
N GLU A 72 -9.17 -17.93 19.37
CA GLU A 72 -7.98 -18.42 18.70
C GLU A 72 -7.71 -17.62 17.42
N TYR A 73 -8.71 -17.45 16.57
CA TYR A 73 -8.64 -16.63 15.37
C TYR A 73 -8.22 -15.18 15.70
N ARG A 74 -8.88 -14.55 16.67
CA ARG A 74 -8.59 -13.16 17.06
C ARG A 74 -7.18 -12.95 17.58
N ARG A 75 -6.57 -13.95 18.22
CA ARG A 75 -5.17 -13.89 18.67
C ARG A 75 -4.16 -13.93 17.54
N LYS A 76 -4.53 -14.51 16.40
CA LYS A 76 -3.66 -14.57 15.21
C LYS A 76 -3.57 -13.23 14.49
N ILE A 77 -4.50 -12.30 14.74
CA ILE A 77 -4.62 -11.03 14.02
C ILE A 77 -4.47 -9.85 14.98
N GLY A 78 -3.54 -8.96 14.68
CA GLY A 78 -3.51 -7.59 15.19
C GLY A 78 -4.21 -6.67 14.20
N TYR A 79 -5.08 -5.79 14.69
CA TYR A 79 -5.81 -4.86 13.84
C TYR A 79 -5.69 -3.42 14.32
N LEU A 80 -5.25 -2.54 13.44
CA LEU A 80 -5.30 -1.09 13.61
C LEU A 80 -6.32 -0.52 12.63
N PRO A 81 -7.51 -0.09 13.08
CA PRO A 81 -8.49 0.56 12.22
C PRO A 81 -8.07 2.01 11.89
N GLU A 82 -8.55 2.56 10.78
CA GLU A 82 -8.33 3.96 10.37
C GLU A 82 -8.71 4.95 11.49
N HIS A 83 -9.87 4.73 12.13
CA HIS A 83 -10.31 5.47 13.31
C HIS A 83 -10.09 4.62 14.54
N ASN A 84 -8.99 4.88 15.23
CA ASN A 84 -8.58 4.11 16.39
C ASN A 84 -9.42 4.47 17.63
N PRO A 85 -10.31 3.59 18.13
CA PRO A 85 -11.23 3.87 19.23
C PRO A 85 -10.54 3.68 20.61
N LEU A 86 -9.58 4.56 20.92
CA LEU A 86 -8.86 4.51 22.19
C LEU A 86 -9.71 5.05 23.35
N TYR A 87 -9.47 4.56 24.56
CA TYR A 87 -10.07 5.09 25.79
C TYR A 87 -9.29 6.32 26.25
N LEU A 88 -9.76 7.51 25.82
CA LEU A 88 -9.03 8.77 25.95
C LEU A 88 -8.71 9.17 27.40
N ASP A 89 -9.51 8.77 28.36
CA ASP A 89 -9.33 9.09 29.79
C ASP A 89 -8.31 8.21 30.50
N MET A 90 -7.92 7.08 29.88
CA MET A 90 -6.93 6.17 30.44
C MET A 90 -5.50 6.66 30.18
N TYR A 91 -4.58 6.29 31.06
CA TYR A 91 -3.14 6.43 30.81
C TYR A 91 -2.68 5.36 29.83
N VAL A 92 -1.60 5.65 29.05
CA VAL A 92 -1.08 4.70 28.04
C VAL A 92 -0.79 3.32 28.64
N LYS A 93 -0.04 3.27 29.74
CA LYS A 93 0.27 1.99 30.43
C LYS A 93 -0.96 1.27 30.95
N GLU A 94 -1.91 2.01 31.50
CA GLU A 94 -3.17 1.48 32.00
C GLU A 94 -3.99 0.85 30.87
N TYR A 95 -4.13 1.57 29.77
CA TYR A 95 -4.84 1.10 28.59
C TYR A 95 -4.24 -0.18 28.02
N LEU A 96 -2.91 -0.21 27.80
CA LEU A 96 -2.24 -1.40 27.28
C LEU A 96 -2.32 -2.57 28.28
N GLY A 97 -2.25 -2.31 29.59
CA GLY A 97 -2.48 -3.29 30.64
C GLY A 97 -3.90 -3.86 30.61
N HIS A 98 -4.89 -3.00 30.37
CA HIS A 98 -6.29 -3.43 30.20
C HIS A 98 -6.45 -4.35 28.97
N ILE A 99 -5.89 -3.97 27.83
CA ILE A 99 -5.89 -4.80 26.62
C ILE A 99 -5.20 -6.15 26.86
N ALA A 100 -4.03 -6.14 27.54
CA ALA A 100 -3.32 -7.38 27.88
C ALA A 100 -4.18 -8.33 28.75
N SER A 101 -5.00 -7.77 29.63
CA SER A 101 -5.93 -8.56 30.45
C SER A 101 -7.07 -9.18 29.63
N LEU A 102 -7.61 -8.45 28.64
CA LEU A 102 -8.63 -8.97 27.72
C LEU A 102 -8.11 -10.17 26.90
N TYR A 103 -6.84 -10.11 26.47
CA TYR A 103 -6.17 -11.23 25.79
C TYR A 103 -5.67 -12.32 26.73
N LYS A 104 -5.88 -12.18 28.06
CA LYS A 104 -5.50 -13.13 29.12
C LYS A 104 -4.00 -13.48 29.08
N LEU A 105 -3.12 -12.46 28.94
CA LEU A 105 -1.66 -12.67 28.87
C LEU A 105 -1.05 -13.10 30.24
N GLY A 106 -1.80 -12.99 31.33
CA GLY A 106 -1.42 -13.48 32.66
C GLY A 106 -0.11 -12.84 33.14
N ARG A 107 0.81 -13.68 33.67
CA ARG A 107 2.09 -13.22 34.25
C ARG A 107 3.01 -12.49 33.23
N LYS A 108 2.82 -12.70 31.93
CA LYS A 108 3.61 -12.06 30.88
C LYS A 108 3.13 -10.64 30.56
N SER A 109 1.95 -10.24 31.05
CA SER A 109 1.27 -8.99 30.71
C SER A 109 2.17 -7.77 30.90
N LYS A 110 2.75 -7.60 32.11
CA LYS A 110 3.58 -6.42 32.44
C LYS A 110 4.78 -6.29 31.51
N LYS A 111 5.54 -7.38 31.34
CA LYS A 111 6.72 -7.41 30.47
C LYS A 111 6.34 -7.09 29.03
N ARG A 112 5.25 -7.69 28.51
CA ARG A 112 4.79 -7.47 27.14
C ARG A 112 4.32 -6.04 26.89
N VAL A 113 3.67 -5.40 27.87
CA VAL A 113 3.28 -3.98 27.78
C VAL A 113 4.52 -3.09 27.71
N GLU A 114 5.54 -3.34 28.53
CA GLU A 114 6.80 -2.60 28.49
C GLU A 114 7.53 -2.76 27.15
N GLU A 115 7.61 -3.99 26.61
CA GLU A 115 8.17 -4.26 25.28
C GLU A 115 7.43 -3.49 24.18
N MET A 116 6.09 -3.45 24.21
CA MET A 116 5.31 -2.73 23.20
C MET A 116 5.47 -1.22 23.32
N ILE A 117 5.55 -0.68 24.53
CA ILE A 117 5.82 0.75 24.76
C ILE A 117 7.18 1.14 24.18
N GLU A 118 8.21 0.34 24.39
CA GLU A 118 9.54 0.57 23.85
C GLU A 118 9.55 0.45 22.32
N MET A 119 9.05 -0.67 21.79
CA MET A 119 9.02 -0.97 20.35
C MET A 119 8.30 0.12 19.55
N THR A 120 7.19 0.67 20.09
CA THR A 120 6.41 1.69 19.38
C THR A 120 6.84 3.14 19.69
N GLY A 121 7.94 3.33 20.43
CA GLY A 121 8.47 4.65 20.79
C GLY A 121 7.56 5.45 21.71
N LEU A 122 6.76 4.77 22.55
CA LEU A 122 5.83 5.39 23.50
C LEU A 122 6.47 5.72 24.84
N THR A 123 7.72 5.37 25.08
CA THR A 123 8.41 5.54 26.37
C THR A 123 8.26 6.96 26.95
N PRO A 124 8.47 8.06 26.19
CA PRO A 124 8.33 9.43 26.71
C PRO A 124 6.90 9.79 27.13
N GLU A 125 5.91 9.14 26.53
CA GLU A 125 4.49 9.44 26.67
C GLU A 125 3.74 8.39 27.53
N SER A 126 4.43 7.38 28.00
CA SER A 126 3.83 6.18 28.62
C SER A 126 3.03 6.45 29.90
N THR A 127 3.31 7.56 30.58
CA THR A 127 2.64 7.98 31.82
C THR A 127 1.59 9.07 31.63
N LYS A 128 1.35 9.49 30.39
CA LYS A 128 0.32 10.50 30.06
C LYS A 128 -1.02 9.86 29.76
N LYS A 129 -2.09 10.63 29.91
CA LYS A 129 -3.42 10.25 29.41
C LYS A 129 -3.43 10.25 27.88
N ILE A 130 -4.15 9.30 27.29
CA ILE A 130 -4.28 9.19 25.83
C ILE A 130 -4.90 10.46 25.21
N SER A 131 -5.80 11.15 25.94
CA SER A 131 -6.36 12.43 25.51
C SER A 131 -5.32 13.53 25.32
N ALA A 132 -4.22 13.51 26.08
CA ALA A 132 -3.14 14.49 25.99
C ALA A 132 -2.11 14.21 24.88
N LEU A 133 -2.23 13.08 24.17
CA LEU A 133 -1.30 12.69 23.12
C LEU A 133 -1.62 13.36 21.79
N SER A 134 -0.58 13.63 20.99
CA SER A 134 -0.73 13.97 19.57
C SER A 134 -1.38 12.82 18.78
N LYS A 135 -1.89 13.11 17.58
CA LYS A 135 -2.46 12.09 16.71
C LYS A 135 -1.46 10.96 16.42
N GLY A 136 -0.19 11.29 16.17
CA GLY A 136 0.87 10.31 15.91
C GLY A 136 1.11 9.39 17.10
N TYR A 137 1.17 9.93 18.31
CA TYR A 137 1.30 9.09 19.50
C TYR A 137 0.06 8.22 19.76
N ARG A 138 -1.15 8.72 19.49
CA ARG A 138 -2.37 7.87 19.54
C ARG A 138 -2.32 6.74 18.52
N GLN A 139 -1.78 6.98 17.32
CA GLN A 139 -1.58 5.95 16.32
C GLN A 139 -0.58 4.87 16.79
N ARG A 140 0.51 5.28 17.44
CA ARG A 140 1.47 4.35 18.07
C ARG A 140 0.86 3.54 19.20
N VAL A 141 -0.04 4.13 20.01
CA VAL A 141 -0.82 3.37 21.02
C VAL A 141 -1.68 2.29 20.36
N GLY A 142 -2.31 2.60 19.24
CA GLY A 142 -3.08 1.62 18.47
C GLY A 142 -2.20 0.50 17.88
N LEU A 143 -1.01 0.83 17.37
CA LEU A 143 -0.03 -0.16 16.91
C LEU A 143 0.44 -1.05 18.08
N ALA A 144 0.76 -0.46 19.23
CA ALA A 144 1.12 -1.20 20.44
C ALA A 144 0.00 -2.16 20.85
N GLN A 145 -1.26 -1.70 20.84
CA GLN A 145 -2.44 -2.53 21.07
C GLN A 145 -2.54 -3.69 20.10
N ALA A 146 -2.39 -3.42 18.80
CA ALA A 146 -2.50 -4.44 17.77
C ALA A 146 -1.39 -5.51 17.88
N LEU A 147 -0.19 -5.13 18.32
CA LEU A 147 0.96 -6.01 18.48
C LEU A 147 0.99 -6.74 19.83
N LEU A 148 0.24 -6.27 20.80
CA LEU A 148 0.28 -6.77 22.18
C LEU A 148 0.02 -8.29 22.32
N PRO A 149 -0.98 -8.89 21.61
CA PRO A 149 -1.23 -10.33 21.66
C PRO A 149 -0.22 -11.19 20.94
N ASP A 150 0.83 -10.59 20.36
CA ASP A 150 1.84 -11.24 19.50
C ASP A 150 1.23 -11.95 18.28
N PRO A 151 0.49 -11.23 17.42
CA PRO A 151 -0.21 -11.83 16.30
C PRO A 151 0.76 -12.32 15.23
N GLU A 152 0.33 -13.31 14.42
CA GLU A 152 1.04 -13.75 13.22
C GLU A 152 0.79 -12.83 12.03
N VAL A 153 -0.39 -12.19 11.99
CA VAL A 153 -0.84 -11.28 10.93
C VAL A 153 -1.20 -9.93 11.52
N LEU A 154 -0.68 -8.85 10.92
CA LEU A 154 -1.00 -7.49 11.27
C LEU A 154 -1.77 -6.82 10.12
N ILE A 155 -2.97 -6.35 10.42
CA ILE A 155 -3.84 -5.62 9.48
C ILE A 155 -3.86 -4.14 9.89
N LEU A 156 -3.45 -3.26 8.99
CA LEU A 156 -3.34 -1.83 9.22
C LEU A 156 -4.20 -1.05 8.21
N ASP A 157 -5.25 -0.39 8.68
CA ASP A 157 -6.13 0.40 7.83
C ASP A 157 -5.72 1.87 7.88
N GLU A 158 -5.09 2.37 6.80
CA GLU A 158 -4.59 3.74 6.63
C GLU A 158 -3.67 4.19 7.81
N PRO A 159 -2.59 3.47 8.12
CA PRO A 159 -1.83 3.63 9.36
C PRO A 159 -1.12 4.99 9.50
N THR A 160 -0.94 5.73 8.42
CA THR A 160 -0.20 7.01 8.37
C THR A 160 -1.10 8.22 8.14
N THR A 161 -2.41 7.99 7.98
CA THR A 161 -3.36 9.07 7.67
C THR A 161 -3.37 10.17 8.71
N GLY A 162 -3.06 11.41 8.26
CA GLY A 162 -3.07 12.62 9.08
C GLY A 162 -1.91 12.73 10.08
N LEU A 163 -0.82 12.04 9.82
CA LEU A 163 0.46 12.21 10.47
C LEU A 163 1.31 13.24 9.73
N ASP A 164 2.22 13.90 10.45
CA ASP A 164 3.24 14.74 9.82
C ASP A 164 4.35 13.90 9.15
N PRO A 165 5.17 14.48 8.24
CA PRO A 165 6.18 13.75 7.48
C PRO A 165 7.17 12.94 8.35
N ASN A 166 7.58 13.47 9.50
CA ASN A 166 8.52 12.77 10.38
C ASN A 166 7.85 11.55 11.04
N GLN A 167 6.62 11.73 11.52
CA GLN A 167 5.82 10.65 12.10
C GLN A 167 5.52 9.53 11.08
N ILE A 168 5.29 9.89 9.80
CA ILE A 168 5.12 8.91 8.72
C ILE A 168 6.36 8.03 8.59
N ILE A 169 7.56 8.62 8.58
CA ILE A 169 8.83 7.88 8.48
C ILE A 169 8.96 6.90 9.65
N GLU A 170 8.74 7.37 10.87
CA GLU A 170 8.84 6.54 12.08
C GLU A 170 7.84 5.37 12.10
N VAL A 171 6.59 5.60 11.67
CA VAL A 171 5.58 4.53 11.56
C VAL A 171 5.95 3.55 10.46
N ARG A 172 6.46 4.01 9.33
CA ARG A 172 6.95 3.14 8.23
C ARG A 172 8.10 2.25 8.68
N ASP A 173 9.07 2.80 9.41
CA ASP A 173 10.21 2.03 9.91
C ASP A 173 9.76 0.97 10.91
N LEU A 174 8.81 1.31 11.79
CA LEU A 174 8.19 0.34 12.68
C LEU A 174 7.48 -0.78 11.92
N ILE A 175 6.69 -0.45 10.89
CA ILE A 175 5.99 -1.46 10.06
C ILE A 175 7.01 -2.38 9.36
N LYS A 176 8.11 -1.84 8.83
CA LYS A 176 9.19 -2.63 8.23
C LYS A 176 9.82 -3.59 9.24
N GLU A 177 10.13 -3.11 10.44
CA GLU A 177 10.74 -3.95 11.48
C GLU A 177 9.82 -5.10 11.88
N VAL A 178 8.52 -4.80 12.09
CA VAL A 178 7.50 -5.82 12.37
C VAL A 178 7.36 -6.80 11.20
N GLY A 179 7.40 -6.31 9.96
CA GLY A 179 7.30 -7.11 8.74
C GLY A 179 8.39 -8.15 8.57
N LYS A 180 9.57 -7.98 9.19
CA LYS A 180 10.64 -9.00 9.18
C LYS A 180 10.24 -10.32 9.85
N GLN A 181 9.25 -10.29 10.74
CA GLN A 181 8.85 -11.44 11.54
C GLN A 181 7.38 -11.82 11.37
N LYS A 182 6.56 -10.92 10.84
CA LYS A 182 5.11 -11.06 10.76
C LYS A 182 4.61 -10.77 9.35
N THR A 183 3.48 -11.35 9.01
CA THR A 183 2.76 -10.97 7.79
C THR A 183 2.04 -9.64 8.04
N VAL A 184 2.22 -8.68 7.17
CA VAL A 184 1.58 -7.36 7.29
C VAL A 184 0.77 -7.07 6.04
N MET A 185 -0.50 -6.72 6.21
CA MET A 185 -1.35 -6.16 5.16
C MET A 185 -1.76 -4.75 5.56
N LEU A 186 -1.35 -3.76 4.77
CA LEU A 186 -1.71 -2.37 5.04
C LEU A 186 -2.55 -1.80 3.90
N SER A 187 -3.64 -1.09 4.25
CA SER A 187 -4.37 -0.30 3.28
C SER A 187 -3.76 1.10 3.17
N THR A 188 -3.72 1.62 1.97
CA THR A 188 -3.35 3.02 1.72
C THR A 188 -3.88 3.49 0.37
N HIS A 189 -3.95 4.80 0.18
CA HIS A 189 -4.16 5.44 -1.10
C HIS A 189 -2.91 6.19 -1.57
N ILE A 190 -1.80 6.11 -0.81
CA ILE A 190 -0.53 6.81 -1.03
C ILE A 190 0.51 5.85 -1.60
N MET A 191 0.91 6.08 -2.86
CA MET A 191 1.86 5.25 -3.59
C MET A 191 3.24 5.18 -2.94
N GLN A 192 3.73 6.32 -2.45
CA GLN A 192 5.06 6.40 -1.82
C GLN A 192 5.17 5.51 -0.56
N GLU A 193 4.05 5.23 0.11
CA GLU A 193 4.03 4.30 1.23
C GLU A 193 4.25 2.88 0.78
N VAL A 194 3.53 2.49 -0.27
CA VAL A 194 3.66 1.17 -0.87
C VAL A 194 5.08 0.92 -1.35
N GLN A 195 5.66 1.87 -2.10
CA GLN A 195 7.05 1.78 -2.57
C GLN A 195 8.06 1.68 -1.44
N ALA A 196 7.80 2.36 -0.33
CA ALA A 196 8.73 2.41 0.79
C ALA A 196 8.71 1.16 1.66
N ILE A 197 7.56 0.45 1.76
CA ILE A 197 7.34 -0.58 2.78
C ILE A 197 7.03 -1.95 2.16
N CYS A 198 6.27 -2.00 1.03
CA CYS A 198 5.66 -3.23 0.54
C CYS A 198 6.50 -3.93 -0.51
N GLU A 199 6.54 -5.26 -0.45
CA GLU A 199 7.12 -6.12 -1.49
C GLU A 199 6.11 -6.37 -2.61
N ASN A 200 4.85 -6.62 -2.24
CA ASN A 200 3.74 -6.90 -3.14
C ASN A 200 2.61 -5.89 -2.95
N VAL A 201 1.85 -5.67 -4.01
CA VAL A 201 0.75 -4.70 -4.07
C VAL A 201 -0.47 -5.33 -4.70
N ILE A 202 -1.58 -5.22 -4.02
CA ILE A 202 -2.90 -5.57 -4.53
C ILE A 202 -3.66 -4.26 -4.75
N ILE A 203 -4.06 -4.00 -6.00
CA ILE A 203 -4.82 -2.79 -6.34
C ILE A 203 -6.30 -3.15 -6.49
N ILE A 204 -7.14 -2.46 -5.70
CA ILE A 204 -8.59 -2.62 -5.75
C ILE A 204 -9.26 -1.35 -6.30
N ASN A 205 -10.24 -1.52 -7.18
CA ASN A 205 -11.07 -0.43 -7.69
C ASN A 205 -12.53 -0.89 -7.80
N LYS A 206 -13.45 -0.11 -7.22
CA LYS A 206 -14.91 -0.40 -7.24
C LYS A 206 -15.24 -1.85 -6.85
N GLY A 207 -14.58 -2.35 -5.82
CA GLY A 207 -14.79 -3.68 -5.28
C GLY A 207 -14.16 -4.83 -6.06
N ASN A 208 -13.36 -4.57 -7.09
CA ASN A 208 -12.68 -5.58 -7.91
C ASN A 208 -11.16 -5.43 -7.82
N ILE A 209 -10.42 -6.54 -7.78
CA ILE A 209 -8.97 -6.51 -7.92
C ILE A 209 -8.62 -6.18 -9.38
N VAL A 210 -7.81 -5.15 -9.57
CA VAL A 210 -7.36 -4.71 -10.91
C VAL A 210 -5.89 -5.01 -11.16
N ALA A 211 -5.10 -5.25 -10.12
CA ALA A 211 -3.73 -5.75 -10.20
C ALA A 211 -3.33 -6.46 -8.89
N ASN A 212 -2.43 -7.45 -9.00
CA ASN A 212 -1.81 -8.15 -7.87
C ASN A 212 -0.38 -8.51 -8.31
N GLU A 213 0.59 -7.68 -7.94
CA GLU A 213 1.95 -7.74 -8.49
C GLU A 213 3.00 -7.26 -7.47
N LYS A 214 4.27 -7.49 -7.78
CA LYS A 214 5.38 -6.91 -6.99
C LYS A 214 5.38 -5.38 -7.12
N ALA A 215 5.68 -4.68 -6.04
CA ALA A 215 5.78 -3.22 -6.03
C ALA A 215 6.82 -2.71 -7.06
N SER A 216 7.93 -3.44 -7.24
CA SER A 216 8.95 -3.14 -8.24
C SER A 216 8.47 -3.27 -9.69
N SER A 217 7.49 -4.12 -9.96
CA SER A 217 6.92 -4.31 -11.30
C SER A 217 5.99 -3.18 -11.72
N LEU A 218 5.43 -2.44 -10.75
CA LEU A 218 4.59 -1.27 -11.02
C LEU A 218 5.40 -0.02 -11.34
N THR A 219 6.71 -0.02 -11.04
CA THR A 219 7.64 1.05 -11.38
C THR A 219 8.50 0.60 -12.57
N GLY A 220 8.32 1.21 -13.72
CA GLY A 220 9.14 0.92 -14.88
C GLY A 220 8.38 0.36 -16.09
N ALA A 221 9.10 0.07 -17.17
CA ALA A 221 8.59 -0.36 -18.47
C ALA A 221 7.80 -1.69 -18.50
N SER A 222 7.63 -2.36 -17.36
CA SER A 222 7.14 -3.74 -17.26
C SER A 222 5.67 -3.96 -17.64
N LEU A 223 4.79 -2.95 -17.53
CA LEU A 223 3.35 -3.17 -17.77
C LEU A 223 2.92 -3.14 -19.24
N ARG A 224 3.76 -2.67 -20.12
CA ARG A 224 3.67 -2.84 -21.59
C ARG A 224 5.07 -2.63 -22.11
N ASN A 225 5.65 -3.50 -22.88
CA ASN A 225 6.94 -3.37 -23.58
C ASN A 225 7.08 -2.04 -24.39
N LYS A 226 6.81 -0.90 -23.75
CA LYS A 226 6.80 0.42 -24.37
C LYS A 226 7.64 1.38 -23.53
N HIS A 227 8.66 1.93 -24.18
CA HIS A 227 9.50 2.98 -23.65
C HIS A 227 8.89 4.32 -24.03
N GLU A 228 8.60 5.18 -23.07
CA GLU A 228 8.18 6.55 -23.31
C GLU A 228 9.39 7.47 -23.15
N ILE A 229 9.71 8.21 -24.21
CA ILE A 229 10.91 9.06 -24.28
C ILE A 229 10.47 10.48 -24.56
N THR A 230 10.97 11.42 -23.76
CA THR A 230 10.84 12.85 -24.03
C THR A 230 12.12 13.35 -24.67
N CYS A 231 12.00 13.91 -25.89
CA CYS A 231 13.09 14.54 -26.63
C CYS A 231 12.77 16.02 -26.85
N GLU A 232 13.71 16.90 -26.49
CA GLU A 232 13.60 18.34 -26.71
C GLU A 232 14.82 18.87 -27.44
N PHE A 233 14.58 19.60 -28.55
CA PHE A 233 15.61 20.17 -29.39
C PHE A 233 15.80 21.68 -29.12
N LEU A 234 16.99 22.19 -29.38
CA LEU A 234 17.27 23.62 -29.25
C LEU A 234 16.47 24.50 -30.24
N THR A 235 16.23 23.96 -31.43
CA THR A 235 15.50 24.62 -32.52
C THR A 235 14.36 23.76 -33.01
N PRO A 236 13.30 24.36 -33.61
CA PRO A 236 12.21 23.56 -34.18
C PRO A 236 12.70 22.55 -35.20
N VAL A 237 12.24 21.31 -35.09
CA VAL A 237 12.54 20.23 -36.05
C VAL A 237 11.25 19.69 -36.66
N LYS A 238 11.35 19.13 -37.84
CA LYS A 238 10.24 18.43 -38.52
C LYS A 238 10.14 17.00 -37.97
N LYS A 239 8.95 16.43 -37.97
CA LYS A 239 8.73 15.05 -37.50
C LYS A 239 9.46 13.98 -38.30
N ASP A 240 9.86 14.28 -39.54
CA ASP A 240 10.61 13.38 -40.40
C ASP A 240 11.95 12.92 -39.81
N ILE A 241 12.51 13.67 -38.87
CA ILE A 241 13.71 13.25 -38.12
C ILE A 241 13.52 11.91 -37.38
N PHE A 242 12.30 11.53 -37.09
CA PHE A 242 11.96 10.28 -36.37
C PHE A 242 11.54 9.16 -37.35
N ASP A 243 11.43 9.43 -38.66
CA ASP A 243 10.98 8.44 -39.65
C ASP A 243 11.96 7.26 -39.73
N HIS A 244 11.41 6.06 -39.86
CA HIS A 244 12.16 4.81 -39.98
C HIS A 244 13.12 4.49 -38.84
N LEU A 245 12.87 4.98 -37.63
CA LEU A 245 13.60 4.52 -36.43
C LEU A 245 13.09 3.13 -36.03
N GLU A 246 14.01 2.17 -35.94
CA GLU A 246 13.69 0.82 -35.52
C GLU A 246 13.16 0.83 -34.08
N GLY A 247 12.04 0.16 -33.83
CA GLY A 247 11.39 0.14 -32.52
C GLY A 247 10.46 1.32 -32.26
N LEU A 248 10.36 2.31 -33.13
CA LEU A 248 9.42 3.42 -32.97
C LEU A 248 7.97 2.95 -33.14
N ILE A 249 7.09 3.34 -32.20
CA ILE A 249 5.65 3.04 -32.24
C ILE A 249 4.84 4.30 -32.55
N GLU A 250 5.13 5.41 -31.88
CA GLU A 250 4.37 6.66 -32.02
C GLU A 250 5.24 7.88 -31.71
N VAL A 251 5.03 8.98 -32.45
CA VAL A 251 5.63 10.29 -32.13
C VAL A 251 4.52 11.33 -31.99
N LYS A 252 4.46 11.96 -30.84
CA LYS A 252 3.53 13.06 -30.54
C LYS A 252 4.30 14.36 -30.29
N SER A 253 4.01 15.40 -31.09
CA SER A 253 4.54 16.74 -30.83
C SER A 253 3.82 17.35 -29.63
N LEU A 254 4.57 17.80 -28.62
CA LEU A 254 4.08 18.57 -27.50
C LEU A 254 4.21 20.07 -27.76
N THR A 255 5.33 20.48 -28.37
CA THR A 255 5.59 21.81 -28.87
C THR A 255 6.36 21.71 -30.19
N ASN A 256 6.76 22.84 -30.78
CA ASN A 256 7.57 22.83 -32.00
C ASN A 256 9.01 22.27 -31.81
N THR A 257 9.46 22.18 -30.55
CA THR A 257 10.80 21.67 -30.19
C THR A 257 10.75 20.41 -29.32
N LYS A 258 9.59 20.07 -28.71
CA LYS A 258 9.47 18.98 -27.73
C LYS A 258 8.54 17.90 -28.22
N TYR A 259 9.02 16.66 -28.18
CA TYR A 259 8.35 15.48 -28.69
C TYR A 259 8.25 14.40 -27.60
N ARG A 260 7.12 13.73 -27.55
CA ARG A 260 6.93 12.49 -26.80
C ARG A 260 6.96 11.34 -27.78
N ILE A 261 7.82 10.37 -27.52
CA ILE A 261 8.11 9.24 -28.40
C ILE A 261 7.78 7.97 -27.63
N ILE A 262 7.01 7.08 -28.26
CA ILE A 262 6.70 5.75 -27.72
C ILE A 262 7.43 4.75 -28.59
N ALA A 263 8.23 3.86 -27.95
CA ALA A 263 9.03 2.86 -28.63
C ALA A 263 8.93 1.48 -27.96
N SER A 264 9.23 0.42 -28.69
CA SER A 264 9.26 -0.97 -28.17
C SER A 264 10.55 -1.31 -27.42
N SER A 265 11.59 -0.48 -27.58
CA SER A 265 12.90 -0.60 -26.92
C SER A 265 13.44 0.79 -26.58
N ASP A 266 14.56 0.85 -25.86
CA ASP A 266 15.24 2.14 -25.62
C ASP A 266 15.97 2.60 -26.88
N ILE A 267 15.35 3.50 -27.62
CA ILE A 267 15.89 4.07 -28.89
C ILE A 267 16.57 5.43 -28.68
N ARG A 268 16.86 5.85 -27.44
CA ARG A 268 17.55 7.13 -27.17
C ARG A 268 18.90 7.27 -27.88
N PRO A 269 19.77 6.24 -27.92
CA PRO A 269 21.00 6.32 -28.70
C PRO A 269 20.75 6.61 -30.20
N THR A 270 19.80 5.92 -30.79
CA THR A 270 19.44 6.09 -32.21
C THR A 270 18.86 7.49 -32.50
N ILE A 271 18.03 8.02 -31.57
CA ILE A 271 17.52 9.40 -31.67
C ILE A 271 18.67 10.41 -31.60
N PHE A 272 19.63 10.19 -30.69
CA PHE A 272 20.79 11.06 -30.56
C PHE A 272 21.64 11.08 -31.85
N ASP A 273 21.99 9.91 -32.37
CA ASP A 273 22.79 9.80 -33.61
C ASP A 273 22.08 10.45 -34.79
N ARG A 274 20.77 10.27 -34.91
CA ARG A 274 19.95 10.90 -35.95
C ARG A 274 19.93 12.42 -35.80
N ALA A 275 19.81 12.96 -34.61
CA ALA A 275 19.86 14.39 -34.36
C ALA A 275 21.21 14.98 -34.77
N VAL A 276 22.30 14.33 -34.41
CA VAL A 276 23.67 14.74 -34.79
C VAL A 276 23.83 14.74 -36.34
N SER A 277 23.38 13.69 -37.02
CA SER A 277 23.47 13.60 -38.50
C SER A 277 22.67 14.68 -39.24
N HIS A 278 21.60 15.20 -38.58
CA HIS A 278 20.81 16.32 -39.12
C HIS A 278 21.25 17.70 -38.59
N GLY A 279 22.38 17.78 -37.88
CA GLY A 279 22.91 19.02 -37.33
C GLY A 279 22.05 19.63 -36.22
N GLN A 280 21.18 18.84 -35.62
CA GLN A 280 20.27 19.29 -34.57
C GLN A 280 20.88 19.08 -33.19
N LYS A 281 20.62 20.04 -32.29
CA LYS A 281 21.10 19.96 -30.89
C LYS A 281 19.95 19.55 -29.97
N ILE A 282 20.15 18.46 -29.23
CA ILE A 282 19.21 17.99 -28.21
C ILE A 282 19.53 18.71 -26.89
N ILE A 283 18.51 19.26 -26.23
CA ILE A 283 18.59 19.86 -24.90
C ILE A 283 18.21 18.80 -23.85
N THR A 284 17.17 18.02 -24.12
CA THR A 284 16.67 17.00 -23.22
C THR A 284 16.43 15.70 -23.97
N LEU A 285 16.91 14.58 -23.46
CA LEU A 285 16.63 13.24 -23.95
C LEU A 285 16.50 12.31 -22.75
N THR A 286 15.27 12.19 -22.25
CA THR A 286 14.96 11.39 -21.06
C THR A 286 14.00 10.27 -21.40
N GLN A 287 14.19 9.13 -20.75
CA GLN A 287 13.16 8.10 -20.70
C GLN A 287 12.24 8.43 -19.54
N ASP A 288 10.99 8.71 -19.87
CA ASP A 288 9.97 8.93 -18.87
C ASP A 288 9.55 7.56 -18.31
N GLN A 289 10.03 7.26 -17.11
CA GLN A 289 9.51 6.12 -16.37
C GLN A 289 8.12 6.52 -15.86
N LYS A 290 7.09 5.78 -16.28
CA LYS A 290 5.78 5.96 -15.65
C LYS A 290 5.94 5.80 -14.15
N SER A 291 5.52 6.81 -13.43
CA SER A 291 5.47 6.71 -11.98
C SER A 291 4.42 5.65 -11.59
N MET A 292 4.56 5.08 -10.40
CA MET A 292 3.52 4.17 -9.88
C MET A 292 2.16 4.89 -9.81
N GLU A 293 2.16 6.21 -9.61
CA GLU A 293 0.97 7.07 -9.63
C GLU A 293 0.28 7.09 -11.00
N ASP A 294 1.05 7.12 -12.09
CA ASP A 294 0.49 7.10 -13.44
C ASP A 294 -0.14 5.75 -13.76
N VAL A 295 0.54 4.67 -13.37
CA VAL A 295 0.03 3.29 -13.51
C VAL A 295 -1.26 3.12 -12.72
N PHE A 296 -1.27 3.55 -11.47
CA PHE A 296 -2.46 3.51 -10.64
C PHE A 296 -3.61 4.32 -11.23
N ARG A 297 -3.33 5.52 -11.71
CA ARG A 297 -4.34 6.36 -12.38
C ARG A 297 -4.90 5.68 -13.62
N GLU A 298 -4.08 5.01 -14.43
CA GLU A 298 -4.55 4.23 -15.58
C GLU A 298 -5.43 3.04 -15.18
N LEU A 299 -5.06 2.31 -14.12
CA LEU A 299 -5.80 1.15 -13.63
C LEU A 299 -7.11 1.53 -12.91
N THR A 300 -7.15 2.72 -12.31
CA THR A 300 -8.31 3.19 -11.53
C THR A 300 -9.19 4.19 -12.27
N SER A 301 -8.68 4.88 -13.31
CA SER A 301 -9.52 5.71 -14.17
C SER A 301 -10.40 4.85 -15.04
N ASN A 302 -11.69 5.21 -15.10
CA ASN A 302 -12.65 4.60 -16.02
C ASN A 302 -12.15 4.78 -17.46
N LYS A 303 -11.75 3.71 -18.14
CA LYS A 303 -11.94 3.69 -19.58
C LYS A 303 -13.45 3.67 -19.83
N LYS A 304 -13.99 4.82 -20.32
CA LYS A 304 -15.29 4.87 -20.95
C LYS A 304 -15.29 3.99 -22.19
#